data_ce9915bad0c22ccb36906a6d0a30b85d
#
_entry.id   ce9915bad0c22ccb36906a6d0a30b85d
#
_cell.length_a   1.000
_cell.length_b   1.000
_cell.length_c   1.000
_cell.angle_alpha   90.00
_cell.angle_beta   90.00
_cell.angle_gamma   90.00
#
_symmetry.space_group_name_H-M   'P 1'
#
loop_
_entity.id
_entity.type
_entity.pdbx_description
1 polymer ?
#
loop_
_entity_poly.entity_id
_entity_poly.type
_entity_poly.pdbx_seq_one_letter_code
_entity_poly.pdbx_strand_id
1 'polypeptide(L)'
;MPRLSAIATGGGGCFIVRVRVLIIGCGYVGLPLGVQLLRQGHAVFGLRRSAEGAAIVQRAGLQPIVADVTRPGDLAGLPLPFDWIANTISSGKGGAPAYQKVYFDGTRNLLRRLADSPPQKFIHTGSTSVYGQADASEVVETSPAEPASPTGRILLASEQLLLDAFHEKQFPAVLLRVAAIYGPGRGHHLLQYLKGVAEIPGQGERFLNMIHLDDVVGAIIAALQNGRPGEIYNLADDEPVPQIVFFRWLSATLGRPMPPFVPESAAVSAGRRGDTNKRVVNRKLKTELGYSFRYPTFRQGCAAEIQRLKEASLL
;
A
#
# COMPACT_ATOMS: atom_id res chain seq x y z
N MET A 1 5.04 -26.30 19.02
CA MET A 1 3.72 -26.77 18.56
C MET A 1 2.74 -25.63 18.60
N PRO A 2 2.10 -25.22 17.47
CA PRO A 2 1.18 -24.10 17.46
C PRO A 2 -0.15 -24.51 18.11
N ARG A 3 -0.65 -23.72 19.04
CA ARG A 3 -1.99 -23.87 19.59
C ARG A 3 -3.00 -23.29 18.62
N LEU A 4 -3.57 -24.15 17.76
CA LEU A 4 -4.76 -23.85 16.99
C LEU A 4 -5.97 -23.92 17.92
N SER A 5 -6.56 -22.80 18.28
CA SER A 5 -7.86 -22.78 18.95
C SER A 5 -8.96 -22.83 17.89
N ALA A 6 -9.41 -24.03 17.54
CA ALA A 6 -10.59 -24.25 16.72
C ALA A 6 -11.85 -24.15 17.57
N ILE A 7 -12.79 -23.25 17.23
CA ILE A 7 -14.14 -23.26 17.78
C ILE A 7 -15.02 -24.03 16.80
N ALA A 8 -15.44 -25.24 17.22
CA ALA A 8 -16.38 -26.06 16.46
C ALA A 8 -17.81 -25.55 16.69
N THR A 9 -18.49 -25.13 15.64
CA THR A 9 -19.96 -25.05 15.60
C THR A 9 -20.47 -26.02 14.54
N GLY A 10 -21.30 -26.96 14.94
CA GLY A 10 -21.81 -28.02 14.07
C GLY A 10 -22.73 -27.47 12.96
N GLY A 11 -22.52 -27.98 11.74
CA GLY A 11 -23.26 -27.66 10.52
C GLY A 11 -22.32 -27.19 9.43
N GLY A 12 -22.17 -27.89 8.31
CA GLY A 12 -21.21 -27.76 7.18
C GLY A 12 -20.66 -26.39 6.79
N GLY A 13 -20.09 -25.67 7.71
CA GLY A 13 -19.52 -24.35 7.56
C GLY A 13 -18.00 -24.42 7.43
N CYS A 14 -17.46 -23.69 6.49
CA CYS A 14 -16.02 -23.43 6.34
C CYS A 14 -15.48 -22.93 7.68
N PHE A 15 -14.58 -23.69 8.31
CA PHE A 15 -13.95 -23.28 9.58
C PHE A 15 -13.03 -22.08 9.33
N ILE A 16 -13.48 -20.90 9.71
CA ILE A 16 -12.62 -19.71 9.71
C ILE A 16 -11.67 -19.85 10.91
N VAL A 17 -10.41 -20.18 10.64
CA VAL A 17 -9.37 -20.15 11.69
C VAL A 17 -9.19 -18.72 12.14
N ARG A 18 -9.55 -18.43 13.40
CA ARG A 18 -9.34 -17.12 13.99
C ARG A 18 -7.87 -16.90 14.29
N VAL A 19 -7.26 -15.90 13.65
CA VAL A 19 -5.86 -15.53 13.86
C VAL A 19 -5.74 -14.18 14.57
N ARG A 20 -4.60 -13.96 15.26
CA ARG A 20 -4.22 -12.68 15.84
C ARG A 20 -3.44 -11.88 14.80
N VAL A 21 -3.96 -10.73 14.41
CA VAL A 21 -3.39 -9.87 13.37
C VAL A 21 -2.90 -8.56 13.97
N LEU A 22 -1.66 -8.17 13.68
CA LEU A 22 -1.14 -6.84 13.97
C LEU A 22 -1.06 -6.02 12.69
N ILE A 23 -1.66 -4.83 12.70
CA ILE A 23 -1.51 -3.84 11.63
C ILE A 23 -0.61 -2.72 12.13
N ILE A 24 0.60 -2.64 11.58
CA ILE A 24 1.57 -1.60 11.87
C ILE A 24 1.34 -0.44 10.91
N GLY A 25 1.08 0.77 11.44
CA GLY A 25 0.68 1.91 10.62
C GLY A 25 -0.81 1.87 10.26
N CYS A 26 -1.67 1.63 11.25
CA CYS A 26 -3.13 1.55 11.09
C CYS A 26 -3.75 2.92 10.71
N GLY A 27 -3.40 3.41 9.51
CA GLY A 27 -3.83 4.68 8.91
C GLY A 27 -4.73 4.48 7.70
N TYR A 28 -4.45 5.19 6.59
CA TYR A 28 -5.28 5.21 5.38
C TYR A 28 -5.53 3.82 4.78
N VAL A 29 -4.50 2.97 4.69
CA VAL A 29 -4.63 1.59 4.24
C VAL A 29 -4.91 0.64 5.40
N GLY A 30 -4.20 0.80 6.51
CA GLY A 30 -4.25 -0.14 7.63
C GLY A 30 -5.59 -0.16 8.38
N LEU A 31 -6.29 0.98 8.48
CA LEU A 31 -7.58 1.02 9.18
C LEU A 31 -8.68 0.25 8.45
N PRO A 32 -8.95 0.48 7.15
CA PRO A 32 -9.92 -0.33 6.40
C PRO A 32 -9.52 -1.80 6.30
N LEU A 33 -8.22 -2.12 6.18
CA LEU A 33 -7.72 -3.49 6.27
C LEU A 33 -8.13 -4.13 7.60
N GLY A 34 -7.90 -3.44 8.71
CA GLY A 34 -8.25 -3.94 10.04
C GLY A 34 -9.73 -4.18 10.23
N VAL A 35 -10.57 -3.26 9.75
CA VAL A 35 -12.03 -3.40 9.79
C VAL A 35 -12.49 -4.62 8.97
N GLN A 36 -11.89 -4.85 7.80
CA GLN A 36 -12.25 -6.00 6.96
C GLN A 36 -11.82 -7.33 7.60
N LEU A 37 -10.61 -7.40 8.17
CA LEU A 37 -10.13 -8.59 8.89
C LEU A 37 -10.95 -8.86 10.17
N LEU A 38 -11.38 -7.82 10.87
CA LEU A 38 -12.29 -7.95 12.02
C LEU A 38 -13.64 -8.54 11.59
N ARG A 39 -14.21 -8.10 10.47
CA ARG A 39 -15.44 -8.67 9.88
C ARG A 39 -15.29 -10.12 9.47
N GLN A 40 -14.08 -10.56 9.15
CA GLN A 40 -13.75 -11.96 8.87
C GLN A 40 -13.55 -12.80 10.15
N GLY A 41 -13.76 -12.22 11.34
CA GLY A 41 -13.70 -12.93 12.62
C GLY A 41 -12.31 -12.97 13.27
N HIS A 42 -11.31 -12.29 12.72
CA HIS A 42 -9.96 -12.27 13.29
C HIS A 42 -9.85 -11.36 14.52
N ALA A 43 -8.86 -11.59 15.40
CA ALA A 43 -8.51 -10.68 16.49
C ALA A 43 -7.50 -9.65 15.98
N VAL A 44 -7.94 -8.40 15.78
CA VAL A 44 -7.15 -7.38 15.07
C VAL A 44 -6.66 -6.30 16.03
N PHE A 45 -5.35 -6.07 15.98
CA PHE A 45 -4.63 -5.03 16.73
C PHE A 45 -4.10 -3.97 15.75
N GLY A 46 -4.31 -2.70 16.08
CA GLY A 46 -3.85 -1.59 15.24
C GLY A 46 -2.82 -0.74 15.97
N LEU A 47 -1.61 -0.67 15.42
CA LEU A 47 -0.52 0.13 15.98
C LEU A 47 -0.52 1.53 15.39
N ARG A 48 -0.54 2.53 16.29
CA ARG A 48 -0.40 3.96 15.99
C ARG A 48 0.62 4.58 16.95
N ARG A 49 1.34 5.61 16.47
CA ARG A 49 2.37 6.29 17.26
C ARG A 49 1.84 7.29 18.29
N SER A 50 0.56 7.62 18.28
CA SER A 50 -0.03 8.59 19.19
C SER A 50 -1.36 8.09 19.79
N ALA A 51 -1.72 8.64 20.94
CA ALA A 51 -2.97 8.32 21.63
C ALA A 51 -4.21 8.68 20.79
N GLU A 52 -4.18 9.81 20.07
CA GLU A 52 -5.28 10.22 19.19
C GLU A 52 -5.47 9.21 18.05
N GLY A 53 -4.34 8.73 17.48
CA GLY A 53 -4.37 7.67 16.48
C GLY A 53 -4.92 6.35 17.03
N ALA A 54 -4.56 6.00 18.26
CA ALA A 54 -5.08 4.81 18.95
C ALA A 54 -6.59 4.91 19.23
N ALA A 55 -7.09 6.08 19.60
CA ALA A 55 -8.52 6.32 19.78
C ALA A 55 -9.33 6.11 18.48
N ILE A 56 -8.76 6.44 17.31
CA ILE A 56 -9.39 6.15 16.00
C ILE A 56 -9.46 4.63 15.76
N VAL A 57 -8.38 3.91 16.07
CA VAL A 57 -8.32 2.44 15.97
C VAL A 57 -9.38 1.80 16.86
N GLN A 58 -9.50 2.26 18.10
CA GLN A 58 -10.48 1.76 19.06
C GLN A 58 -11.93 2.01 18.60
N ARG A 59 -12.23 3.21 18.09
CA ARG A 59 -13.57 3.52 17.54
C ARG A 59 -13.96 2.65 16.35
N ALA A 60 -12.97 2.17 15.59
CA ALA A 60 -13.19 1.23 14.50
C ALA A 60 -13.36 -0.24 14.96
N GLY A 61 -13.36 -0.50 16.28
CA GLY A 61 -13.54 -1.82 16.88
C GLY A 61 -12.26 -2.67 16.98
N LEU A 62 -11.10 -2.12 16.60
CA LEU A 62 -9.82 -2.81 16.71
C LEU A 62 -9.19 -2.58 18.09
N GLN A 63 -8.29 -3.47 18.50
CA GLN A 63 -7.52 -3.31 19.74
C GLN A 63 -6.34 -2.33 19.48
N PRO A 64 -6.29 -1.17 20.16
CA PRO A 64 -5.27 -0.18 19.89
C PRO A 64 -3.94 -0.51 20.59
N ILE A 65 -2.82 -0.26 19.90
CA ILE A 65 -1.47 -0.27 20.46
C ILE A 65 -0.83 1.10 20.16
N VAL A 66 -0.30 1.75 21.19
CA VAL A 66 0.48 2.97 21.05
C VAL A 66 1.97 2.60 21.05
N ALA A 67 2.62 2.74 19.89
CA ALA A 67 4.06 2.53 19.76
C ALA A 67 4.59 3.23 18.50
N ASP A 68 5.84 3.68 18.54
CA ASP A 68 6.57 4.22 17.39
C ASP A 68 7.62 3.22 16.93
N VAL A 69 7.53 2.73 15.70
CA VAL A 69 8.47 1.76 15.12
C VAL A 69 9.92 2.30 15.08
N THR A 70 10.08 3.63 15.12
CA THR A 70 11.40 4.27 15.14
C THR A 70 12.06 4.23 16.52
N ARG A 71 11.33 3.80 17.54
CA ARG A 71 11.77 3.71 18.95
C ARG A 71 11.77 2.25 19.42
N PRO A 72 12.92 1.58 19.50
CA PRO A 72 12.96 0.16 19.91
C PRO A 72 12.30 -0.13 21.25
N GLY A 73 12.38 0.81 22.20
CA GLY A 73 11.74 0.68 23.52
C GLY A 73 10.23 0.56 23.46
N ASP A 74 9.58 1.29 22.56
CA ASP A 74 8.12 1.22 22.38
C ASP A 74 7.68 -0.17 21.88
N LEU A 75 8.51 -0.82 21.06
CA LEU A 75 8.22 -2.14 20.51
C LEU A 75 8.36 -3.27 21.54
N ALA A 76 9.09 -3.06 22.64
CA ALA A 76 9.25 -4.05 23.69
C ALA A 76 7.91 -4.47 24.31
N GLY A 77 6.95 -3.53 24.39
CA GLY A 77 5.60 -3.75 24.92
C GLY A 77 4.62 -4.44 23.97
N LEU A 78 5.03 -4.87 22.76
CA LEU A 78 4.13 -5.57 21.85
C LEU A 78 3.67 -6.91 22.45
N PRO A 79 2.34 -7.20 22.48
CA PRO A 79 1.76 -8.40 23.08
C PRO A 79 1.90 -9.62 22.16
N LEU A 80 3.14 -10.02 21.88
CA LEU A 80 3.44 -11.19 21.05
C LEU A 80 2.90 -12.49 21.65
N PRO A 81 2.70 -13.57 20.86
CA PRO A 81 2.88 -13.63 19.41
C PRO A 81 1.69 -13.11 18.61
N PHE A 82 1.94 -12.73 17.35
CA PHE A 82 0.91 -12.52 16.33
C PHE A 82 1.06 -13.57 15.23
N ASP A 83 -0.06 -14.05 14.67
CA ASP A 83 -0.03 -14.98 13.55
C ASP A 83 0.29 -14.24 12.24
N TRP A 84 -0.36 -13.10 12.02
CA TRP A 84 -0.16 -12.27 10.86
C TRP A 84 0.23 -10.84 11.24
N ILE A 85 1.14 -10.27 10.47
CA ILE A 85 1.52 -8.87 10.61
C ILE A 85 1.42 -8.20 9.23
N ALA A 86 0.69 -7.08 9.15
CA ALA A 86 0.66 -6.21 7.98
C ALA A 86 1.34 -4.88 8.32
N ASN A 87 2.52 -4.64 7.73
CA ASN A 87 3.26 -3.39 7.87
C ASN A 87 2.84 -2.42 6.75
N THR A 88 1.96 -1.49 7.09
CA THR A 88 1.41 -0.45 6.21
C THR A 88 1.83 0.95 6.64
N ILE A 89 3.03 1.07 7.23
CA ILE A 89 3.56 2.36 7.70
C ILE A 89 3.75 3.35 6.56
N SER A 90 3.65 4.64 6.91
CA SER A 90 3.94 5.74 6.00
C SER A 90 4.64 6.86 6.76
N SER A 91 5.71 7.41 6.16
CA SER A 91 6.45 8.53 6.75
C SER A 91 5.68 9.86 6.76
N GLY A 92 4.63 9.98 5.93
CA GLY A 92 3.95 11.24 5.74
C GLY A 92 4.86 12.28 5.04
N LYS A 93 5.03 13.46 5.66
CA LYS A 93 5.92 14.52 5.20
C LYS A 93 7.32 14.36 5.80
N GLY A 94 8.37 14.91 5.17
CA GLY A 94 9.73 14.97 5.77
C GLY A 94 10.85 14.41 4.88
N GLY A 95 10.58 14.07 3.63
CA GLY A 95 11.60 13.68 2.64
C GLY A 95 12.45 12.46 3.06
N ALA A 96 13.68 12.37 2.55
CA ALA A 96 14.56 11.22 2.76
C ALA A 96 14.88 10.93 4.25
N PRO A 97 15.14 11.93 5.13
CA PRO A 97 15.40 11.64 6.55
C PRO A 97 14.22 10.95 7.25
N ALA A 98 12.98 11.36 6.96
CA ALA A 98 11.79 10.71 7.51
C ALA A 98 11.60 9.30 6.93
N TYR A 99 11.90 9.11 5.66
CA TYR A 99 11.89 7.79 5.02
C TYR A 99 12.92 6.86 5.67
N GLN A 100 14.15 7.34 5.90
CA GLN A 100 15.20 6.56 6.58
C GLN A 100 14.72 6.05 7.94
N LYS A 101 14.21 6.96 8.78
CA LYS A 101 13.72 6.60 10.12
C LYS A 101 12.55 5.62 10.10
N VAL A 102 11.54 5.90 9.25
CA VAL A 102 10.28 5.13 9.30
C VAL A 102 10.41 3.80 8.55
N TYR A 103 10.90 3.83 7.31
CA TYR A 103 10.93 2.61 6.50
C TYR A 103 12.15 1.75 6.79
N PHE A 104 13.35 2.30 6.82
CA PHE A 104 14.55 1.49 7.01
C PHE A 104 14.78 1.15 8.49
N ASP A 105 14.93 2.16 9.36
CA ASP A 105 15.20 1.93 10.78
C ASP A 105 14.00 1.26 11.47
N GLY A 106 12.77 1.67 11.13
CA GLY A 106 11.55 1.03 11.63
C GLY A 106 11.46 -0.44 11.26
N THR A 107 11.75 -0.82 10.00
CA THR A 107 11.78 -2.21 9.56
C THR A 107 12.85 -3.01 10.28
N ARG A 108 14.06 -2.43 10.43
CA ARG A 108 15.16 -3.07 11.19
C ARG A 108 14.78 -3.31 12.66
N ASN A 109 14.11 -2.35 13.30
CA ASN A 109 13.63 -2.50 14.67
C ASN A 109 12.55 -3.57 14.81
N LEU A 110 11.62 -3.63 13.84
CA LEU A 110 10.61 -4.69 13.78
C LEU A 110 11.24 -6.07 13.62
N LEU A 111 12.18 -6.25 12.72
CA LEU A 111 12.90 -7.52 12.54
C LEU A 111 13.60 -7.96 13.81
N ARG A 112 14.27 -7.04 14.53
CA ARG A 112 14.89 -7.34 15.81
C ARG A 112 13.86 -7.76 16.87
N ARG A 113 12.74 -7.06 16.96
CA ARG A 113 11.68 -7.35 17.94
C ARG A 113 10.99 -8.69 17.69
N LEU A 114 10.88 -9.09 16.43
CA LEU A 114 10.18 -10.30 16.00
C LEU A 114 11.12 -11.52 15.85
N ALA A 115 12.42 -11.36 16.07
CA ALA A 115 13.40 -12.42 15.85
C ALA A 115 13.09 -13.71 16.65
N ASP A 116 12.72 -13.57 17.92
CA ASP A 116 12.43 -14.71 18.81
C ASP A 116 10.96 -15.18 18.75
N SER A 117 10.11 -14.44 18.05
CA SER A 117 8.69 -14.75 17.90
C SER A 117 8.18 -14.27 16.55
N PRO A 118 8.69 -14.86 15.44
CA PRO A 118 8.27 -14.47 14.09
C PRO A 118 6.81 -14.84 13.85
N PRO A 119 6.07 -14.02 13.05
CA PRO A 119 4.71 -14.36 12.66
C PRO A 119 4.70 -15.51 11.65
N GLN A 120 3.52 -16.04 11.33
CA GLN A 120 3.36 -16.97 10.20
C GLN A 120 3.44 -16.24 8.85
N LYS A 121 3.03 -14.95 8.80
CA LYS A 121 3.08 -14.07 7.63
C LYS A 121 3.42 -12.64 8.07
N PHE A 122 4.35 -12.02 7.34
CA PHE A 122 4.69 -10.61 7.48
C PHE A 122 4.54 -9.92 6.12
N ILE A 123 3.48 -9.13 5.93
CA ILE A 123 3.26 -8.37 4.70
C ILE A 123 3.88 -6.98 4.85
N HIS A 124 4.74 -6.59 3.91
CA HIS A 124 5.32 -5.25 3.85
C HIS A 124 4.82 -4.51 2.62
N THR A 125 4.21 -3.34 2.81
CA THR A 125 3.83 -2.45 1.71
C THR A 125 4.96 -1.48 1.39
N GLY A 126 5.64 -1.72 0.28
CA GLY A 126 6.61 -0.85 -0.36
C GLY A 126 5.97 0.01 -1.45
N SER A 127 6.72 0.34 -2.50
CA SER A 127 6.26 1.19 -3.59
C SER A 127 6.88 0.82 -4.92
N THR A 128 6.12 0.95 -6.00
CA THR A 128 6.63 0.85 -7.39
C THR A 128 7.65 1.96 -7.75
N SER A 129 7.88 2.93 -6.86
CA SER A 129 8.92 3.96 -7.04
C SER A 129 10.35 3.41 -6.94
N VAL A 130 10.52 2.14 -6.56
CA VAL A 130 11.81 1.44 -6.62
C VAL A 130 12.26 1.13 -8.05
N TYR A 131 11.33 1.10 -9.00
CA TYR A 131 11.63 0.93 -10.42
C TYR A 131 12.05 2.27 -11.04
N GLY A 132 13.23 2.31 -11.65
CA GLY A 132 13.84 3.51 -12.24
C GLY A 132 13.53 3.76 -13.71
N GLN A 133 12.86 2.84 -14.41
CA GLN A 133 12.62 2.91 -15.86
C GLN A 133 11.91 4.21 -16.26
N ALA A 134 12.40 4.83 -17.36
CA ALA A 134 11.91 6.13 -17.85
C ALA A 134 11.49 6.09 -19.34
N ASP A 135 11.47 4.92 -19.94
CA ASP A 135 11.29 4.65 -21.38
C ASP A 135 9.91 4.08 -21.72
N ALA A 136 8.94 4.18 -20.82
CA ALA A 136 7.62 3.59 -20.94
C ALA A 136 7.60 2.05 -21.06
N SER A 137 8.69 1.37 -20.72
CA SER A 137 8.75 -0.10 -20.71
C SER A 137 7.85 -0.73 -19.66
N GLU A 138 7.49 -1.99 -19.87
CA GLU A 138 6.83 -2.81 -18.85
C GLU A 138 7.83 -3.22 -17.78
N VAL A 139 7.39 -3.16 -16.51
CA VAL A 139 8.15 -3.64 -15.36
C VAL A 139 7.38 -4.72 -14.63
N VAL A 140 8.07 -5.81 -14.36
CA VAL A 140 7.62 -6.95 -13.57
C VAL A 140 8.45 -7.04 -12.28
N GLU A 141 8.13 -7.94 -11.38
CA GLU A 141 8.79 -8.05 -10.07
C GLU A 141 10.29 -8.35 -10.16
N THR A 142 10.73 -9.01 -11.24
CA THR A 142 12.14 -9.33 -11.53
C THR A 142 12.87 -8.24 -12.32
N SER A 143 12.18 -7.19 -12.75
CA SER A 143 12.82 -6.06 -13.44
C SER A 143 13.80 -5.33 -12.51
N PRO A 144 14.90 -4.77 -13.05
CA PRO A 144 15.87 -4.02 -12.26
C PRO A 144 15.19 -2.92 -11.43
N ALA A 145 15.47 -2.94 -10.13
CA ALA A 145 15.01 -1.93 -9.17
C ALA A 145 16.17 -0.95 -8.91
N GLU A 146 16.24 0.12 -9.71
CA GLU A 146 17.31 1.13 -9.69
C GLU A 146 16.70 2.52 -9.49
N PRO A 147 16.21 2.83 -8.29
CA PRO A 147 15.50 4.08 -8.02
C PRO A 147 16.42 5.30 -8.12
N ALA A 148 16.07 6.27 -8.96
CA ALA A 148 16.78 7.53 -9.10
C ALA A 148 16.65 8.41 -7.82
N SER A 149 15.48 8.39 -7.17
CA SER A 149 15.21 9.24 -6.02
C SER A 149 15.83 8.72 -4.72
N PRO A 150 16.29 9.62 -3.81
CA PRO A 150 16.77 9.21 -2.48
C PRO A 150 15.72 8.41 -1.67
N THR A 151 14.45 8.79 -1.76
CA THR A 151 13.37 8.07 -1.07
C THR A 151 13.13 6.68 -1.65
N GLY A 152 13.25 6.52 -2.96
CA GLY A 152 13.18 5.22 -3.61
C GLY A 152 14.31 4.28 -3.19
N ARG A 153 15.55 4.80 -3.07
CA ARG A 153 16.69 4.02 -2.58
C ARG A 153 16.49 3.53 -1.15
N ILE A 154 15.89 4.34 -0.29
CA ILE A 154 15.59 3.94 1.10
C ILE A 154 14.50 2.85 1.13
N LEU A 155 13.47 2.96 0.30
CA LEU A 155 12.43 1.93 0.19
C LEU A 155 13.02 0.61 -0.29
N LEU A 156 13.86 0.63 -1.31
CA LEU A 156 14.55 -0.57 -1.80
C LEU A 156 15.47 -1.18 -0.73
N ALA A 157 16.22 -0.36 0.01
CA ALA A 157 17.03 -0.84 1.12
C ALA A 157 16.18 -1.49 2.23
N SER A 158 14.96 -0.99 2.47
CA SER A 158 14.02 -1.60 3.42
C SER A 158 13.49 -2.95 2.93
N GLU A 159 13.22 -3.08 1.64
CA GLU A 159 12.85 -4.36 1.01
C GLU A 159 14.01 -5.36 1.16
N GLN A 160 15.24 -4.94 0.91
CA GLN A 160 16.43 -5.79 1.01
C GLN A 160 16.61 -6.34 2.43
N LEU A 161 16.44 -5.53 3.49
CA LEU A 161 16.48 -6.02 4.88
C LEU A 161 15.53 -7.20 5.12
N LEU A 162 14.34 -7.17 4.53
CA LEU A 162 13.34 -8.22 4.68
C LEU A 162 13.69 -9.48 3.87
N LEU A 163 14.23 -9.29 2.66
CA LEU A 163 14.70 -10.39 1.82
C LEU A 163 15.91 -11.08 2.45
N ASP A 164 16.86 -10.32 2.98
CA ASP A 164 18.01 -10.87 3.70
C ASP A 164 17.56 -11.67 4.94
N ALA A 165 16.60 -11.13 5.72
CA ALA A 165 16.02 -11.85 6.85
C ALA A 165 15.29 -13.14 6.44
N PHE A 166 14.66 -13.17 5.25
CA PHE A 166 14.09 -14.40 4.70
C PHE A 166 15.19 -15.40 4.33
N HIS A 167 16.23 -14.98 3.61
CA HIS A 167 17.30 -15.88 3.16
C HIS A 167 18.14 -16.44 4.33
N GLU A 168 18.46 -15.59 5.31
CA GLU A 168 19.31 -15.98 6.42
C GLU A 168 18.56 -16.74 7.54
N LYS A 169 17.31 -16.34 7.82
CA LYS A 169 16.56 -16.78 9.01
C LYS A 169 15.15 -17.29 8.72
N GLN A 170 14.80 -17.42 7.45
CA GLN A 170 13.45 -17.82 7.00
C GLN A 170 12.34 -16.91 7.58
N PHE A 171 12.64 -15.62 7.81
CA PHE A 171 11.64 -14.66 8.25
C PHE A 171 10.54 -14.51 7.18
N PRO A 172 9.24 -14.72 7.51
CA PRO A 172 8.19 -14.96 6.52
C PRO A 172 7.67 -13.68 5.87
N ALA A 173 8.56 -12.84 5.35
CA ALA A 173 8.22 -11.59 4.67
C ALA A 173 7.68 -11.82 3.26
N VAL A 174 6.60 -11.10 2.93
CA VAL A 174 6.04 -10.95 1.58
C VAL A 174 6.01 -9.46 1.26
N LEU A 175 6.55 -9.08 0.11
CA LEU A 175 6.70 -7.68 -0.28
C LEU A 175 5.65 -7.27 -1.31
N LEU A 176 4.98 -6.15 -1.09
CA LEU A 176 3.98 -5.60 -1.99
C LEU A 176 4.46 -4.22 -2.49
N ARG A 177 4.84 -4.11 -3.78
CA ARG A 177 5.20 -2.84 -4.42
C ARG A 177 3.94 -2.16 -4.92
N VAL A 178 3.46 -1.19 -4.14
CA VAL A 178 2.16 -0.54 -4.38
C VAL A 178 2.34 0.67 -5.29
N ALA A 179 1.49 0.78 -6.31
CA ALA A 179 1.38 1.93 -7.20
C ALA A 179 0.71 3.13 -6.51
N ALA A 180 0.43 4.19 -7.25
CA ALA A 180 -0.23 5.38 -6.69
C ALA A 180 -1.64 5.03 -6.19
N ILE A 181 -1.83 5.06 -4.88
CA ILE A 181 -3.12 4.74 -4.26
C ILE A 181 -4.09 5.91 -4.44
N TYR A 182 -5.29 5.63 -4.93
CA TYR A 182 -6.42 6.55 -4.94
C TYR A 182 -7.65 5.93 -4.25
N GLY A 183 -8.66 6.75 -3.95
CA GLY A 183 -9.88 6.35 -3.26
C GLY A 183 -10.40 7.47 -2.36
N PRO A 184 -11.24 7.20 -1.35
CA PRO A 184 -11.85 8.21 -0.50
C PRO A 184 -10.85 9.21 0.09
N GLY A 185 -10.98 10.50 -0.32
CA GLY A 185 -10.11 11.59 0.15
C GLY A 185 -8.67 11.56 -0.36
N ARG A 186 -8.33 10.67 -1.31
CA ARG A 186 -7.00 10.52 -1.88
C ARG A 186 -7.06 10.27 -3.40
N GLY A 187 -6.01 10.67 -4.11
CA GLY A 187 -5.91 10.56 -5.57
C GLY A 187 -5.42 11.87 -6.16
N HIS A 188 -4.09 12.01 -6.28
CA HIS A 188 -3.43 13.27 -6.63
C HIS A 188 -4.03 13.91 -7.88
N HIS A 189 -4.07 13.19 -9.00
CA HIS A 189 -4.53 13.73 -10.29
C HIS A 189 -6.04 14.06 -10.29
N LEU A 190 -6.87 13.17 -9.72
CA LEU A 190 -8.30 13.42 -9.59
C LEU A 190 -8.58 14.67 -8.73
N LEU A 191 -7.95 14.75 -7.56
CA LEU A 191 -8.16 15.88 -6.65
C LEU A 191 -7.63 17.20 -7.21
N GLN A 192 -6.51 17.22 -7.92
CA GLN A 192 -6.01 18.42 -8.61
C GLN A 192 -6.96 18.85 -9.71
N TYR A 193 -7.48 17.91 -10.50
CA TYR A 193 -8.45 18.20 -11.55
C TYR A 193 -9.73 18.80 -10.97
N LEU A 194 -10.27 18.22 -9.92
CA LEU A 194 -11.48 18.72 -9.24
C LEU A 194 -11.30 20.13 -8.68
N LYS A 195 -10.09 20.46 -8.21
CA LYS A 195 -9.72 21.80 -7.72
C LYS A 195 -9.40 22.81 -8.83
N GLY A 196 -9.36 22.38 -10.10
CA GLY A 196 -8.99 23.26 -11.23
C GLY A 196 -7.51 23.66 -11.26
N VAL A 197 -6.63 22.91 -10.58
CA VAL A 197 -5.18 23.19 -10.51
C VAL A 197 -4.33 22.09 -11.15
N ALA A 198 -4.96 21.20 -11.90
CA ALA A 198 -4.24 20.17 -12.64
C ALA A 198 -3.54 20.78 -13.85
N GLU A 199 -2.37 20.25 -14.17
CA GLU A 199 -1.56 20.62 -15.34
C GLU A 199 -1.05 19.36 -16.03
N ILE A 200 -0.85 19.42 -17.34
CA ILE A 200 -0.31 18.34 -18.16
C ILE A 200 1.10 18.72 -18.62
N PRO A 201 2.17 18.15 -18.05
CA PRO A 201 3.54 18.38 -18.50
C PRO A 201 3.80 17.76 -19.87
N GLY A 202 4.53 18.49 -20.73
CA GLY A 202 4.84 18.03 -22.09
C GLY A 202 3.58 17.73 -22.90
N GLN A 203 3.51 16.56 -23.51
CA GLN A 203 2.34 16.07 -24.24
C GLN A 203 1.44 15.14 -23.39
N GLY A 204 1.77 14.94 -22.11
CA GLY A 204 1.01 14.07 -21.22
C GLY A 204 1.15 12.56 -21.51
N GLU A 205 2.23 12.16 -22.16
CA GLU A 205 2.48 10.76 -22.57
C GLU A 205 2.96 9.87 -21.41
N ARG A 206 3.32 10.47 -20.28
CA ARG A 206 3.79 9.75 -19.12
C ARG A 206 2.71 8.83 -18.55
N PHE A 207 3.07 7.57 -18.30
CA PHE A 207 2.16 6.58 -17.73
C PHE A 207 1.92 6.80 -16.24
N LEU A 208 0.65 6.78 -15.87
CA LEU A 208 0.18 6.68 -14.50
C LEU A 208 -0.07 5.20 -14.19
N ASN A 209 0.49 4.75 -13.08
CA ASN A 209 0.20 3.44 -12.51
C ASN A 209 -0.54 3.68 -11.20
N MET A 210 -1.75 3.17 -11.10
CA MET A 210 -2.65 3.47 -10.00
C MET A 210 -3.26 2.19 -9.42
N ILE A 211 -3.85 2.29 -8.23
CA ILE A 211 -4.65 1.24 -7.62
C ILE A 211 -5.64 1.85 -6.64
N HIS A 212 -6.87 1.35 -6.63
CA HIS A 212 -7.87 1.79 -5.67
C HIS A 212 -7.58 1.26 -4.27
N LEU A 213 -7.92 2.03 -3.23
CA LEU A 213 -7.72 1.65 -1.82
C LEU A 213 -8.31 0.28 -1.49
N ASP A 214 -9.53 0.00 -1.95
CA ASP A 214 -10.19 -1.30 -1.68
C ASP A 214 -9.40 -2.47 -2.29
N ASP A 215 -8.78 -2.27 -3.45
CA ASP A 215 -7.94 -3.28 -4.09
C ASP A 215 -6.58 -3.45 -3.38
N VAL A 216 -6.02 -2.38 -2.82
CA VAL A 216 -4.85 -2.51 -1.93
C VAL A 216 -5.19 -3.37 -0.71
N VAL A 217 -6.33 -3.09 -0.07
CA VAL A 217 -6.80 -3.86 1.10
C VAL A 217 -7.05 -5.32 0.74
N GLY A 218 -7.76 -5.58 -0.36
CA GLY A 218 -8.04 -6.93 -0.84
C GLY A 218 -6.76 -7.70 -1.18
N ALA A 219 -5.81 -7.06 -1.87
CA ALA A 219 -4.53 -7.67 -2.23
C ALA A 219 -3.66 -7.99 -0.99
N ILE A 220 -3.68 -7.13 0.05
CA ILE A 220 -3.00 -7.44 1.32
C ILE A 220 -3.63 -8.68 1.98
N ILE A 221 -4.96 -8.81 1.98
CA ILE A 221 -5.65 -9.99 2.51
C ILE A 221 -5.29 -11.23 1.71
N ALA A 222 -5.30 -11.16 0.38
CA ALA A 222 -4.87 -12.26 -0.48
C ALA A 222 -3.40 -12.66 -0.21
N ALA A 223 -2.52 -11.68 0.02
CA ALA A 223 -1.12 -11.94 0.38
C ALA A 223 -0.96 -12.58 1.76
N LEU A 224 -1.77 -12.18 2.75
CA LEU A 224 -1.81 -12.83 4.07
C LEU A 224 -2.21 -14.31 3.97
N GLN A 225 -3.14 -14.63 3.08
CA GLN A 225 -3.64 -15.98 2.87
C GLN A 225 -2.71 -16.83 1.98
N ASN A 226 -2.33 -16.31 0.82
CA ASN A 226 -1.70 -17.07 -0.26
C ASN A 226 -0.25 -16.66 -0.56
N GLY A 227 0.22 -15.51 -0.03
CA GLY A 227 1.55 -14.99 -0.33
C GLY A 227 2.66 -15.94 0.13
N ARG A 228 3.66 -16.15 -0.72
CA ARG A 228 4.83 -16.97 -0.39
C ARG A 228 5.92 -16.10 0.24
N PRO A 229 6.49 -16.51 1.38
CA PRO A 229 7.64 -15.82 1.97
C PRO A 229 8.79 -15.65 0.96
N GLY A 230 9.46 -14.50 1.00
CA GLY A 230 10.54 -14.14 0.07
C GLY A 230 10.06 -13.56 -1.26
N GLU A 231 8.77 -13.61 -1.57
CA GLU A 231 8.23 -13.14 -2.85
C GLU A 231 7.84 -11.66 -2.84
N ILE A 232 7.95 -11.05 -4.01
CA ILE A 232 7.53 -9.69 -4.31
C ILE A 232 6.32 -9.75 -5.24
N TYR A 233 5.34 -8.86 -5.03
CA TYR A 233 4.16 -8.70 -5.88
C TYR A 233 3.92 -7.22 -6.20
N ASN A 234 3.68 -6.92 -7.47
CA ASN A 234 3.30 -5.58 -7.91
C ASN A 234 1.80 -5.35 -7.72
N LEU A 235 1.45 -4.26 -7.05
CA LEU A 235 0.07 -3.83 -6.83
C LEU A 235 -0.23 -2.59 -7.67
N ALA A 236 -0.73 -2.79 -8.87
CA ALA A 236 -1.28 -1.78 -9.77
C ALA A 236 -2.57 -2.32 -10.39
N ASP A 237 -3.48 -1.45 -10.85
CA ASP A 237 -4.63 -1.87 -11.64
C ASP A 237 -4.22 -2.41 -13.03
N ASP A 238 -5.18 -2.84 -13.84
CA ASP A 238 -4.92 -3.48 -15.14
C ASP A 238 -4.65 -2.47 -16.26
N GLU A 239 -4.77 -1.15 -15.99
CA GLU A 239 -4.66 -0.11 -17.02
C GLU A 239 -3.60 0.95 -16.67
N PRO A 240 -2.28 0.67 -16.84
CA PRO A 240 -1.30 1.74 -16.91
C PRO A 240 -1.70 2.72 -18.02
N VAL A 241 -1.97 3.98 -17.68
CA VAL A 241 -2.62 4.93 -18.59
C VAL A 241 -1.77 6.18 -18.81
N PRO A 242 -1.59 6.67 -20.05
CA PRO A 242 -0.98 7.98 -20.30
C PRO A 242 -1.79 9.11 -19.61
N GLN A 243 -1.08 10.06 -19.02
CA GLN A 243 -1.71 11.16 -18.27
C GLN A 243 -2.74 11.93 -19.09
N ILE A 244 -2.46 12.16 -20.38
CA ILE A 244 -3.39 12.82 -21.30
C ILE A 244 -4.70 12.03 -21.46
N VAL A 245 -4.64 10.70 -21.53
CA VAL A 245 -5.82 9.82 -21.64
C VAL A 245 -6.64 9.87 -20.36
N PHE A 246 -5.97 9.86 -19.21
CA PHE A 246 -6.62 10.00 -17.90
C PHE A 246 -7.40 11.32 -17.80
N PHE A 247 -6.79 12.46 -18.16
CA PHE A 247 -7.46 13.75 -18.09
C PHE A 247 -8.55 13.93 -19.15
N ARG A 248 -8.39 13.37 -20.36
CA ARG A 248 -9.47 13.34 -21.35
C ARG A 248 -10.70 12.62 -20.84
N TRP A 249 -10.49 11.48 -20.20
CA TRP A 249 -11.57 10.72 -19.59
C TRP A 249 -12.27 11.51 -18.46
N LEU A 250 -11.51 12.16 -17.58
CA LEU A 250 -12.08 13.01 -16.51
C LEU A 250 -12.86 14.18 -17.08
N SER A 251 -12.30 14.86 -18.09
CA SER A 251 -12.95 16.00 -18.79
C SER A 251 -14.29 15.57 -19.37
N ALA A 252 -14.32 14.48 -20.11
CA ALA A 252 -15.56 13.94 -20.69
C ALA A 252 -16.58 13.51 -19.63
N THR A 253 -16.12 12.85 -18.55
CA THR A 253 -16.99 12.32 -17.49
C THR A 253 -17.64 13.44 -16.65
N LEU A 254 -16.91 14.54 -16.43
CA LEU A 254 -17.35 15.63 -15.56
C LEU A 254 -17.89 16.84 -16.32
N GLY A 255 -17.79 16.86 -17.66
CA GLY A 255 -18.18 18.01 -18.47
C GLY A 255 -17.36 19.26 -18.17
N ARG A 256 -16.08 19.11 -17.77
CA ARG A 256 -15.16 20.21 -17.43
C ARG A 256 -14.03 20.30 -18.45
N PRO A 257 -13.40 21.49 -18.64
CA PRO A 257 -12.31 21.66 -19.59
C PRO A 257 -11.09 20.81 -19.22
N MET A 258 -10.29 20.49 -20.23
CA MET A 258 -8.99 19.84 -20.06
C MET A 258 -8.04 20.74 -19.26
N PRO A 259 -7.16 20.17 -18.43
CA PRO A 259 -6.06 20.92 -17.83
C PRO A 259 -5.15 21.54 -18.90
N PRO A 260 -4.52 22.68 -18.63
CA PRO A 260 -3.58 23.29 -19.56
C PRO A 260 -2.32 22.45 -19.70
N PHE A 261 -1.74 22.46 -20.88
CA PHE A 261 -0.40 21.93 -21.11
C PHE A 261 0.67 22.90 -20.57
N VAL A 262 1.67 22.37 -19.92
CA VAL A 262 2.82 23.15 -19.40
C VAL A 262 4.13 22.54 -19.89
N PRO A 263 5.22 23.33 -19.99
CA PRO A 263 6.53 22.78 -20.32
C PRO A 263 6.95 21.67 -19.35
N GLU A 264 7.62 20.65 -19.84
CA GLU A 264 8.08 19.52 -18.99
C GLU A 264 9.03 19.97 -17.87
N SER A 265 9.84 21.01 -18.13
CA SER A 265 10.70 21.66 -17.15
C SER A 265 9.94 22.24 -15.94
N ALA A 266 8.70 22.68 -16.10
CA ALA A 266 7.86 23.17 -15.01
C ALA A 266 7.48 22.06 -14.01
N ALA A 267 7.39 20.82 -14.46
CA ALA A 267 7.12 19.67 -13.62
C ALA A 267 8.31 19.29 -12.73
N VAL A 268 9.51 19.45 -13.23
CA VAL A 268 10.77 19.17 -12.49
C VAL A 268 10.98 20.20 -11.37
N SER A 269 10.73 21.49 -11.64
CA SER A 269 10.89 22.55 -10.65
C SER A 269 9.92 22.49 -9.46
N ALA A 270 8.77 21.82 -9.64
CA ALA A 270 7.75 21.65 -8.59
C ALA A 270 8.04 20.49 -7.61
N GLY A 271 9.22 19.85 -7.67
CA GLY A 271 9.60 18.74 -6.78
C GLY A 271 8.67 17.53 -6.92
N ARG A 272 8.04 17.34 -8.08
CA ARG A 272 7.11 16.24 -8.33
C ARG A 272 7.84 14.90 -8.24
N ARG A 273 7.26 13.96 -7.52
CA ARG A 273 7.80 12.61 -7.33
C ARG A 273 7.98 11.91 -8.68
N GLY A 274 9.24 11.61 -9.01
CA GLY A 274 9.64 10.59 -9.97
C GLY A 274 9.74 11.04 -11.43
N ASP A 275 10.96 11.01 -11.95
CA ASP A 275 11.29 11.13 -13.37
C ASP A 275 11.08 9.80 -14.13
N THR A 276 10.34 8.86 -13.55
CA THR A 276 10.11 7.53 -14.12
C THR A 276 8.88 7.52 -15.02
N ASN A 277 8.99 6.80 -16.13
CA ASN A 277 7.90 6.51 -17.06
C ASN A 277 7.92 5.01 -17.36
N LYS A 278 6.96 4.26 -16.83
CA LYS A 278 6.92 2.79 -16.90
C LYS A 278 5.49 2.29 -16.83
N ARG A 279 5.28 1.04 -17.24
CA ARG A 279 4.00 0.33 -17.10
C ARG A 279 4.17 -0.83 -16.14
N VAL A 280 3.56 -0.77 -14.97
CA VAL A 280 3.66 -1.80 -13.94
C VAL A 280 2.73 -2.95 -14.27
N VAL A 281 3.29 -4.16 -14.38
CA VAL A 281 2.54 -5.39 -14.66
C VAL A 281 2.18 -6.08 -13.35
N ASN A 282 0.91 -6.45 -13.19
CA ASN A 282 0.34 -7.07 -11.99
C ASN A 282 0.01 -8.57 -12.16
N ARG A 283 0.47 -9.21 -13.22
CA ARG A 283 0.12 -10.60 -13.57
C ARG A 283 0.38 -11.56 -12.42
N LYS A 284 1.54 -11.45 -11.77
CA LYS A 284 1.95 -12.31 -10.66
C LYS A 284 0.97 -12.24 -9.48
N LEU A 285 0.51 -11.04 -9.13
CA LEU A 285 -0.52 -10.84 -8.11
C LEU A 285 -1.79 -11.65 -8.42
N LYS A 286 -2.26 -11.61 -9.66
CA LYS A 286 -3.49 -12.32 -10.08
C LYS A 286 -3.29 -13.83 -10.11
N THR A 287 -2.18 -14.31 -10.67
CA THR A 287 -1.95 -15.75 -10.87
C THR A 287 -1.55 -16.49 -9.61
N GLU A 288 -0.74 -15.88 -8.73
CA GLU A 288 -0.21 -16.57 -7.55
C GLU A 288 -1.03 -16.30 -6.29
N LEU A 289 -1.58 -15.09 -6.12
CA LEU A 289 -2.44 -14.79 -4.98
C LEU A 289 -3.92 -15.06 -5.26
N GLY A 290 -4.31 -15.31 -6.52
CA GLY A 290 -5.69 -15.49 -6.93
C GLY A 290 -6.54 -14.22 -6.78
N TYR A 291 -5.89 -13.03 -6.82
CA TYR A 291 -6.59 -11.79 -6.58
C TYR A 291 -7.34 -11.30 -7.82
N SER A 292 -8.63 -10.99 -7.64
CA SER A 292 -9.47 -10.34 -8.65
C SER A 292 -9.78 -8.91 -8.21
N PHE A 293 -9.49 -7.93 -9.07
CA PHE A 293 -9.71 -6.53 -8.77
C PHE A 293 -11.19 -6.19 -8.67
N ARG A 294 -11.57 -5.41 -7.65
CA ARG A 294 -12.86 -4.76 -7.55
C ARG A 294 -12.98 -3.62 -8.56
N TYR A 295 -11.89 -2.90 -8.75
CA TYR A 295 -11.76 -1.82 -9.72
C TYR A 295 -10.58 -2.13 -10.67
N PRO A 296 -10.81 -2.96 -11.72
CA PRO A 296 -9.76 -3.40 -12.62
C PRO A 296 -9.05 -2.27 -13.36
N THR A 297 -9.71 -1.11 -13.53
CA THR A 297 -9.11 0.06 -14.16
C THR A 297 -9.44 1.34 -13.38
N PHE A 298 -8.65 2.38 -13.60
CA PHE A 298 -8.92 3.69 -13.02
C PHE A 298 -10.33 4.21 -13.35
N ARG A 299 -10.92 3.77 -14.49
CA ARG A 299 -12.25 4.25 -14.93
C ARG A 299 -13.33 3.84 -13.95
N GLN A 300 -13.37 2.57 -13.55
CA GLN A 300 -14.35 2.10 -12.57
C GLN A 300 -14.09 2.72 -11.19
N GLY A 301 -12.82 2.75 -10.76
CA GLY A 301 -12.49 3.29 -9.45
C GLY A 301 -12.71 4.80 -9.34
N CYS A 302 -12.32 5.59 -10.36
CA CYS A 302 -12.59 7.03 -10.37
C CYS A 302 -14.09 7.33 -10.54
N ALA A 303 -14.83 6.55 -11.33
CA ALA A 303 -16.29 6.70 -11.43
C ALA A 303 -16.97 6.49 -10.07
N ALA A 304 -16.56 5.46 -9.31
CA ALA A 304 -17.06 5.22 -7.96
C ALA A 304 -16.74 6.39 -7.02
N GLU A 305 -15.52 6.94 -7.07
CA GLU A 305 -15.14 8.10 -6.27
C GLU A 305 -15.90 9.38 -6.64
N ILE A 306 -16.12 9.62 -7.94
CA ILE A 306 -16.94 10.74 -8.42
C ILE A 306 -18.37 10.61 -7.92
N GLN A 307 -18.95 9.42 -8.00
CA GLN A 307 -20.32 9.16 -7.51
C GLN A 307 -20.40 9.41 -6.00
N ARG A 308 -19.44 8.88 -5.21
CA ARG A 308 -19.36 9.11 -3.76
C ARG A 308 -19.26 10.61 -3.42
N LEU A 309 -18.48 11.39 -4.18
CA LEU A 309 -18.35 12.83 -3.97
C LEU A 309 -19.65 13.58 -4.29
N LYS A 310 -20.39 13.18 -5.33
CA LYS A 310 -21.73 13.73 -5.64
C LYS A 310 -22.73 13.45 -4.53
N GLU A 311 -22.78 12.21 -4.04
CA GLU A 311 -23.66 11.81 -2.93
C GLU A 311 -23.36 12.56 -1.63
N ALA A 312 -22.10 12.90 -1.39
CA ALA A 312 -21.67 13.72 -0.26
C ALA A 312 -21.81 15.23 -0.50
N SER A 313 -22.34 15.68 -1.63
CA SER A 313 -22.46 17.10 -2.03
C SER A 313 -21.09 17.82 -2.03
N LEU A 314 -20.03 17.13 -2.42
CA LEU A 314 -18.66 17.65 -2.49
C LEU A 314 -18.20 17.91 -3.95
N LEU A 315 -19.09 17.71 -4.92
CA LEU A 315 -18.86 17.92 -6.36
C LEU A 315 -19.91 18.86 -6.98
#